data_3e925d7bb55d8620cb583ef9f3a25321
#
_entry.id   3e925d7bb55d8620cb583ef9f3a25321
#
_cell.length_a   1.000
_cell.length_b   1.000
_cell.length_c   1.000
_cell.angle_alpha   90.00
_cell.angle_beta   90.00
_cell.angle_gamma   90.00
#
_symmetry.space_group_name_H-M   'P 1'
#
loop_
_entity.id
_entity.type
_entity.pdbx_description
1 polymer ?
#
loop_
_entity_poly.entity_id
_entity_poly.type
_entity_poly.pdbx_seq_one_letter_code
_entity_poly.pdbx_strand_id
1 'polypeptide(L)'
;MKDFNATRYKLKNIATERVFDDEGWTLEDKQSHVPSLIRAVYESKQIRPKGEEHGIYRFADWLPVKRTLSGSCAPVTYRSRKLAEHLGLKNLYITFNGYFPEIGARMTTCSFKETEAYSVCGRL
;
A
#
# COMPACT_ATOMS: atom_id res chain seq x y z
N MET A 1 -9.85 5.88 -13.96
CA MET A 1 -9.66 6.78 -12.81
C MET A 1 -9.09 8.11 -13.32
N LYS A 2 -9.90 9.18 -13.30
CA LYS A 2 -9.50 10.48 -13.88
C LYS A 2 -8.45 11.25 -13.06
N ASP A 3 -8.17 10.85 -11.82
CA ASP A 3 -7.36 11.64 -10.88
C ASP A 3 -6.13 10.89 -10.34
N PHE A 4 -5.64 9.91 -11.08
CA PHE A 4 -4.41 9.22 -10.71
C PHE A 4 -3.21 9.89 -11.38
N ASN A 5 -2.27 10.33 -10.56
CA ASN A 5 -0.94 10.74 -11.00
C ASN A 5 0.06 9.69 -10.54
N ALA A 6 0.93 9.25 -11.44
CA ALA A 6 1.99 8.33 -11.10
C ALA A 6 2.85 8.86 -9.94
N THR A 7 3.18 7.98 -9.01
CA THR A 7 3.98 8.35 -7.84
C THR A 7 5.40 8.71 -8.27
N ARG A 8 5.91 9.83 -7.77
CA ARG A 8 7.31 10.23 -7.96
C ARG A 8 8.15 9.76 -6.80
N TYR A 9 9.12 8.95 -7.08
CA TYR A 9 10.05 8.40 -6.09
C TYR A 9 11.39 8.04 -6.72
N LYS A 10 12.39 7.88 -5.89
CA LYS A 10 13.70 7.29 -6.20
C LYS A 10 13.90 6.07 -5.32
N LEU A 11 14.83 5.21 -5.69
CA LEU A 11 15.31 4.14 -4.83
C LEU A 11 16.55 4.60 -4.07
N LYS A 12 16.69 4.19 -2.82
CA LYS A 12 17.86 4.46 -1.99
C LYS A 12 18.39 3.15 -1.41
N ASN A 13 19.67 2.88 -1.64
CA ASN A 13 20.39 1.83 -0.94
C ASN A 13 20.64 2.27 0.51
N ILE A 14 20.27 1.44 1.48
CA ILE A 14 20.32 1.81 2.91
C ILE A 14 21.77 1.83 3.43
N ALA A 15 22.64 0.95 2.94
CA ALA A 15 24.02 0.86 3.41
C ALA A 15 24.92 1.95 2.82
N THR A 16 24.78 2.21 1.51
CA THR A 16 25.67 3.16 0.79
C THR A 16 25.07 4.54 0.66
N GLU A 17 23.80 4.71 1.03
CA GLU A 17 23.02 5.94 0.86
C GLU A 17 22.81 6.38 -0.61
N ARG A 18 23.31 5.62 -1.58
CA ARG A 18 23.18 5.91 -2.99
C ARG A 18 21.70 5.96 -3.41
N VAL A 19 21.35 7.01 -4.13
CA VAL A 19 20.00 7.23 -4.68
C VAL A 19 20.04 7.03 -6.19
N PHE A 20 19.07 6.29 -6.73
CA PHE A 20 18.99 5.95 -8.14
C PHE A 20 17.54 5.76 -8.60
N ASP A 21 17.34 5.71 -9.91
CA ASP A 21 16.01 5.51 -10.50
C ASP A 21 15.58 4.05 -10.43
N ASP A 22 14.27 3.85 -10.34
CA ASP A 22 13.66 2.55 -10.51
C ASP A 22 13.40 2.28 -11.99
N GLU A 23 14.19 1.39 -12.58
CA GLU A 23 14.08 0.97 -13.98
C GLU A 23 12.97 -0.08 -14.20
N GLY A 24 12.07 -0.26 -13.26
CA GLY A 24 11.13 -1.38 -13.16
C GLY A 24 11.77 -2.52 -12.38
N TRP A 25 11.09 -3.43 -11.82
CA TRP A 25 11.61 -4.62 -11.11
C TRP A 25 13.04 -4.55 -10.54
N THR A 26 13.48 -3.35 -10.10
CA THR A 26 14.79 -3.19 -9.47
C THR A 26 14.73 -3.79 -8.07
N LEU A 27 15.42 -4.90 -7.87
CA LEU A 27 15.43 -5.66 -6.63
C LEU A 27 16.69 -5.39 -5.78
N GLU A 28 17.75 -4.88 -6.41
CA GLU A 28 19.04 -4.64 -5.79
C GLU A 28 19.73 -3.42 -6.37
N ASP A 29 20.72 -2.92 -5.67
CA ASP A 29 21.66 -1.93 -6.20
C ASP A 29 22.85 -2.62 -6.87
N LYS A 30 22.79 -2.78 -8.20
CA LYS A 30 23.84 -3.45 -8.99
C LYS A 30 25.22 -2.80 -8.91
N GLN A 31 25.31 -1.56 -8.44
CA GLN A 31 26.59 -0.85 -8.27
C GLN A 31 27.14 -0.97 -6.85
N SER A 32 26.41 -1.61 -5.96
CA SER A 32 26.87 -1.84 -4.58
C SER A 32 27.59 -3.20 -4.49
N HIS A 33 28.74 -3.18 -3.87
CA HIS A 33 29.47 -4.39 -3.49
C HIS A 33 29.05 -4.92 -2.12
N VAL A 34 28.19 -4.19 -1.43
CA VAL A 34 27.67 -4.54 -0.09
C VAL A 34 26.20 -4.96 -0.24
N PRO A 35 25.83 -6.18 0.17
CA PRO A 35 24.44 -6.58 0.23
C PRO A 35 23.64 -5.61 1.10
N SER A 36 22.56 -5.07 0.59
CA SER A 36 21.76 -4.07 1.30
C SER A 36 20.32 -4.07 0.80
N LEU A 37 19.42 -3.69 1.69
CA LEU A 37 18.05 -3.37 1.31
C LEU A 37 18.00 -2.05 0.55
N ILE A 38 17.05 -1.97 -0.37
CA ILE A 38 16.68 -0.73 -1.04
C ILE A 38 15.30 -0.30 -0.57
N ARG A 39 15.08 1.00 -0.49
CA ARG A 39 13.77 1.56 -0.15
C ARG A 39 13.36 2.66 -1.13
N ALA A 40 12.07 2.86 -1.30
CA ALA A 40 11.54 4.01 -2.01
C ALA A 40 11.68 5.28 -1.15
N VAL A 41 12.13 6.36 -1.79
CA VAL A 41 12.15 7.71 -1.23
C VAL A 41 11.19 8.55 -2.04
N TYR A 42 10.04 8.85 -1.46
CA TYR A 42 8.97 9.58 -2.13
C TYR A 42 9.24 11.08 -2.15
N GLU A 43 8.86 11.73 -3.26
CA GLU A 43 8.91 13.19 -3.39
C GLU A 43 7.89 13.84 -2.45
N SER A 44 6.67 13.29 -2.38
CA SER A 44 5.65 13.76 -1.44
C SER A 44 6.02 13.41 0.00
N LYS A 45 6.09 14.42 0.86
CA LYS A 45 6.36 14.26 2.30
C LYS A 45 5.09 14.07 3.13
N GLN A 46 3.94 14.17 2.49
CA GLN A 46 2.63 14.00 3.13
C GLN A 46 1.79 13.01 2.31
N ILE A 47 1.18 12.07 3.00
CA ILE A 47 0.18 11.20 2.40
C ILE A 47 -1.19 11.88 2.46
N ARG A 48 -1.91 11.87 1.35
CA ARG A 48 -3.28 12.37 1.23
C ARG A 48 -4.18 11.25 0.72
N PRO A 49 -4.73 10.42 1.62
CA PRO A 49 -5.57 9.30 1.22
C PRO A 49 -6.75 9.77 0.38
N LYS A 50 -6.96 9.13 -0.76
CA LYS A 50 -8.12 9.36 -1.64
C LYS A 50 -9.35 8.60 -1.11
N GLY A 51 -10.47 8.70 -1.79
CA GLY A 51 -11.70 8.00 -1.44
C GLY A 51 -11.53 6.47 -1.39
N GLU A 52 -12.41 5.81 -0.66
CA GLU A 52 -12.35 4.36 -0.43
C GLU A 52 -12.53 3.53 -1.71
N GLU A 53 -13.20 4.09 -2.70
CA GLU A 53 -13.41 3.50 -4.03
C GLU A 53 -12.12 3.21 -4.79
N HIS A 54 -11.00 3.82 -4.39
CA HIS A 54 -9.70 3.61 -5.00
C HIS A 54 -8.94 2.38 -4.45
N GLY A 55 -9.51 1.67 -3.47
CA GLY A 55 -8.86 0.52 -2.86
C GLY A 55 -7.48 0.89 -2.28
N ILE A 56 -6.44 0.06 -2.55
CA ILE A 56 -5.09 0.34 -2.06
C ILE A 56 -4.50 1.61 -2.70
N TYR A 57 -4.92 1.98 -3.89
CA TYR A 57 -4.43 3.17 -4.58
C TYR A 57 -4.87 4.50 -3.95
N ARG A 58 -5.74 4.46 -2.93
CA ARG A 58 -6.01 5.64 -2.09
C ARG A 58 -4.75 6.16 -1.40
N PHE A 59 -3.73 5.32 -1.26
CA PHE A 59 -2.43 5.64 -0.66
C PHE A 59 -1.32 5.85 -1.70
N ALA A 60 -1.68 6.13 -2.96
CA ALA A 60 -0.73 6.19 -4.08
C ALA A 60 0.42 7.18 -3.87
N ASP A 61 0.26 8.23 -3.06
CA ASP A 61 1.34 9.18 -2.75
C ASP A 61 2.59 8.47 -2.17
N TRP A 62 2.40 7.31 -1.52
CA TRP A 62 3.46 6.52 -0.89
C TRP A 62 3.47 5.07 -1.35
N LEU A 63 2.97 4.80 -2.53
CA LEU A 63 3.11 3.52 -3.20
C LEU A 63 3.95 3.70 -4.46
N PRO A 64 4.91 2.81 -4.75
CA PRO A 64 5.76 2.90 -5.94
C PRO A 64 5.02 2.45 -7.20
N VAL A 65 3.92 3.12 -7.53
CA VAL A 65 3.03 2.73 -8.63
C VAL A 65 3.06 3.75 -9.77
N LYS A 66 3.02 3.25 -10.99
CA LYS A 66 2.99 4.03 -12.24
C LYS A 66 1.60 4.04 -12.87
N ARG A 67 0.77 3.07 -12.53
CA ARG A 67 -0.62 2.93 -13.01
C ARG A 67 -1.52 2.31 -11.96
N THR A 68 -2.81 2.37 -12.20
CA THR A 68 -3.81 1.70 -11.36
C THR A 68 -4.45 0.55 -12.13
N LEU A 69 -4.83 -0.48 -11.41
CA LEU A 69 -5.57 -1.63 -11.93
C LEU A 69 -6.98 -1.62 -11.34
N SER A 70 -7.95 -2.03 -12.14
CA SER A 70 -9.33 -2.17 -11.67
C SER A 70 -9.46 -3.32 -10.66
N GLY A 71 -10.47 -3.25 -9.80
CA GLY A 71 -10.74 -4.28 -8.80
C GLY A 71 -9.92 -4.19 -7.52
N SER A 72 -9.03 -3.20 -7.41
CA SER A 72 -8.27 -2.98 -6.19
C SER A 72 -9.20 -2.73 -5.00
N CYS A 73 -8.94 -3.43 -3.91
CA CYS A 73 -9.62 -3.28 -2.63
C CYS A 73 -8.62 -2.87 -1.53
N ALA A 74 -9.15 -2.48 -0.41
CA ALA A 74 -8.36 -2.23 0.80
C ALA A 74 -9.05 -2.87 2.00
N PRO A 75 -8.33 -3.19 3.07
CA PRO A 75 -8.94 -3.59 4.33
C PRO A 75 -9.90 -2.51 4.84
N VAL A 76 -10.97 -2.94 5.49
CA VAL A 76 -11.96 -2.06 6.12
C VAL A 76 -11.73 -2.06 7.61
N THR A 77 -11.56 -0.88 8.19
CA THR A 77 -11.41 -0.72 9.63
C THR A 77 -12.72 -0.21 10.23
N TYR A 78 -13.23 -0.92 11.24
CA TYR A 78 -14.44 -0.55 11.95
C TYR A 78 -14.30 -0.70 13.46
N ARG A 79 -15.09 0.06 14.21
CA ARG A 79 -15.16 -0.06 15.66
C ARG A 79 -16.08 -1.21 16.04
N SER A 80 -15.54 -2.20 16.75
CA SER A 80 -16.32 -3.35 17.24
C SER A 80 -16.81 -3.09 18.66
N ARG A 81 -18.06 -2.64 18.78
CA ARG A 81 -18.65 -2.31 20.08
C ARG A 81 -18.94 -3.54 20.93
N LYS A 82 -19.62 -4.54 20.37
CA LYS A 82 -20.03 -5.75 21.09
C LYS A 82 -18.83 -6.57 21.59
N LEU A 83 -17.81 -6.73 20.75
CA LEU A 83 -16.61 -7.48 21.17
C LEU A 83 -15.79 -6.66 22.18
N ALA A 84 -15.72 -5.34 22.02
CA ALA A 84 -15.09 -4.46 23.01
C ALA A 84 -15.75 -4.59 24.40
N GLU A 85 -17.09 -4.54 24.44
CA GLU A 85 -17.87 -4.72 25.66
C GLU A 85 -17.61 -6.09 26.30
N HIS A 86 -17.68 -7.17 25.52
CA HIS A 86 -17.39 -8.53 26.00
C HIS A 86 -15.98 -8.69 26.59
N LEU A 87 -14.99 -8.00 26.00
CA LEU A 87 -13.60 -8.03 26.43
C LEU A 87 -13.27 -6.95 27.50
N GLY A 88 -14.24 -6.15 27.93
CA GLY A 88 -14.01 -5.05 28.87
C GLY A 88 -13.14 -3.91 28.31
N LEU A 89 -13.11 -3.74 26.99
CA LEU A 89 -12.32 -2.71 26.30
C LEU A 89 -13.19 -1.48 25.99
N LYS A 90 -12.66 -0.27 26.19
CA LYS A 90 -13.35 0.97 25.84
C LYS A 90 -13.35 1.25 24.33
N ASN A 91 -12.24 0.92 23.67
CA ASN A 91 -12.05 1.15 22.25
C ASN A 91 -11.41 -0.07 21.62
N LEU A 92 -12.12 -0.71 20.70
CA LEU A 92 -11.61 -1.81 19.88
C LEU A 92 -11.91 -1.53 18.42
N TYR A 93 -10.87 -1.48 17.61
CA TYR A 93 -10.97 -1.37 16.17
C TYR A 93 -10.45 -2.66 15.54
N ILE A 94 -11.19 -3.16 14.55
CA ILE A 94 -10.83 -4.33 13.77
C ILE A 94 -10.55 -3.88 12.35
N THR A 95 -9.37 -4.21 11.83
CA THR A 95 -9.04 -4.08 10.41
C THR A 95 -9.27 -5.43 9.75
N PHE A 96 -10.28 -5.51 8.93
CA PHE A 96 -10.74 -6.73 8.28
C PHE A 96 -10.33 -6.75 6.81
N ASN A 97 -9.59 -7.76 6.43
CA ASN A 97 -9.12 -7.98 5.06
C ASN A 97 -9.78 -9.23 4.44
N GLY A 98 -11.07 -9.17 4.29
CA GLY A 98 -11.85 -10.27 3.75
C GLY A 98 -12.97 -9.78 2.85
N TYR A 99 -13.91 -10.68 2.58
CA TYR A 99 -15.09 -10.42 1.78
C TYR A 99 -16.33 -10.35 2.65
N PHE A 100 -16.80 -9.15 2.93
CA PHE A 100 -18.04 -8.87 3.66
C PHE A 100 -18.66 -7.56 3.14
N PRO A 101 -19.41 -7.63 2.02
CA PRO A 101 -19.91 -6.46 1.31
C PRO A 101 -20.73 -5.49 2.17
N GLU A 102 -21.43 -5.99 3.17
CA GLU A 102 -22.30 -5.20 4.07
C GLU A 102 -21.54 -4.14 4.86
N ILE A 103 -20.25 -4.39 5.12
CA ILE A 103 -19.36 -3.39 5.76
C ILE A 103 -18.40 -2.74 4.76
N GLY A 104 -18.60 -2.97 3.45
CA GLY A 104 -17.74 -2.46 2.39
C GLY A 104 -16.47 -3.27 2.12
N ALA A 105 -16.25 -4.39 2.83
CA ALA A 105 -15.09 -5.24 2.62
C ALA A 105 -15.29 -6.12 1.38
N ARG A 106 -14.43 -5.96 0.38
CA ARG A 106 -14.56 -6.59 -0.94
C ARG A 106 -13.30 -7.33 -1.41
N MET A 107 -12.42 -7.66 -0.48
CA MET A 107 -11.17 -8.37 -0.79
C MET A 107 -11.47 -9.85 -1.03
N THR A 108 -11.42 -10.27 -2.30
CA THR A 108 -11.89 -11.60 -2.74
C THR A 108 -10.97 -12.73 -2.32
N THR A 109 -9.68 -12.48 -2.22
CA THR A 109 -8.72 -13.49 -1.75
C THR A 109 -8.67 -13.63 -0.23
N CYS A 110 -9.31 -12.72 0.50
CA CYS A 110 -9.29 -12.64 1.96
C CYS A 110 -7.87 -12.59 2.54
N SER A 111 -6.92 -12.04 1.78
CA SER A 111 -5.51 -11.98 2.17
C SER A 111 -4.91 -10.61 1.88
N PHE A 112 -4.05 -10.14 2.79
CA PHE A 112 -3.22 -8.93 2.59
C PHE A 112 -2.37 -8.98 1.32
N LYS A 113 -2.00 -10.15 0.85
CA LYS A 113 -1.24 -10.33 -0.39
C LYS A 113 -1.98 -9.79 -1.61
N GLU A 114 -3.30 -9.67 -1.56
CA GLU A 114 -4.06 -9.01 -2.62
C GLU A 114 -3.65 -7.54 -2.78
N THR A 115 -3.49 -6.81 -1.68
CA THR A 115 -3.05 -5.41 -1.73
C THR A 115 -1.61 -5.26 -2.21
N GLU A 116 -0.74 -6.19 -1.80
CA GLU A 116 0.63 -6.27 -2.29
C GLU A 116 0.67 -6.51 -3.80
N ALA A 117 -0.10 -7.48 -4.31
CA ALA A 117 -0.17 -7.79 -5.73
C ALA A 117 -0.58 -6.57 -6.57
N TYR A 118 -1.59 -5.81 -6.14
CA TYR A 118 -1.99 -4.58 -6.82
C TYR A 118 -0.89 -3.51 -6.81
N SER A 119 -0.13 -3.39 -5.72
CA SER A 119 1.01 -2.48 -5.65
C SER A 119 2.14 -2.91 -6.59
N VAL A 120 2.50 -4.18 -6.58
CA VAL A 120 3.55 -4.75 -7.45
C VAL A 120 3.18 -4.61 -8.92
N CYS A 121 1.98 -5.04 -9.32
CA CYS A 121 1.52 -4.93 -10.70
C CYS A 121 1.29 -3.48 -11.16
N GLY A 122 0.99 -2.58 -10.24
CA GLY A 122 0.88 -1.15 -10.52
C GLY A 122 2.22 -0.45 -10.76
N ARG A 123 3.34 -1.08 -10.37
CA ARG A 123 4.70 -0.59 -10.58
C ARG A 123 5.20 -0.79 -12.01
N LEU A 124 4.64 -1.75 -12.74
CA LEU A 124 4.92 -2.05 -14.14
C LEU A 124 4.12 -1.14 -15.08
#